data_be2215b9c63bdc3c568c1b6f6c72bc35
#
_entry.id   be2215b9c63bdc3c568c1b6f6c72bc35
#
_cell.length_a   1.000
_cell.length_b   1.000
_cell.length_c   1.000
_cell.angle_alpha   90.00
_cell.angle_beta   90.00
_cell.angle_gamma   90.00
#
_symmetry.space_group_name_H-M   'P 1'
#
loop_
_entity.id
_entity.type
_entity.pdbx_description
1 polymer ?
#
loop_
_entity_poly.entity_id
_entity_poly.type
_entity_poly.pdbx_seq_one_letter_code
_entity_poly.pdbx_strand_id
1 'polypeptide(L)'
;MERTWRWFGKNDKITLAMLKQIGVEGIVTALHDVPLGEVWTREKIKDLREYIESYGMRWSVVESLPVVETIKYGGPDRDQQIEIYKESLRNLSAEGIHTICYNFMPVLDWARTDLLHANPNGSSNLFFSYAEFAYFDIYILKRQGAREEWARFQFPAGVGEGRNVLEEADALAKTMTPEKDHQLVENIVIKTQGFVSGNFKEGDEHPLELFHQLLANYDGIDKNQLRENMKYFQRYHAYLRRV
;
A
#
# COMPACT_ATOMS: atom_id res chain seq x y z
N MET A 1 -14.49 23.36 -5.58
CA MET A 1 -13.48 22.35 -5.14
C MET A 1 -14.17 21.51 -4.09
N GLU A 2 -14.15 20.17 -4.23
CA GLU A 2 -14.77 19.26 -3.26
C GLU A 2 -13.79 18.97 -2.11
N ARG A 3 -14.28 19.01 -0.88
CA ARG A 3 -13.52 18.65 0.32
C ARG A 3 -13.65 17.16 0.55
N THR A 4 -12.57 16.41 0.34
CA THR A 4 -12.57 14.96 0.49
C THR A 4 -11.72 14.52 1.69
N TRP A 5 -12.03 13.32 2.20
CA TRP A 5 -11.29 12.71 3.31
C TRP A 5 -11.06 11.23 3.04
N ARG A 6 -9.85 10.73 3.36
CA ARG A 6 -9.55 9.30 3.34
C ARG A 6 -10.19 8.64 4.57
N TRP A 7 -11.08 7.69 4.31
CA TRP A 7 -11.78 6.93 5.34
C TRP A 7 -11.52 5.43 5.17
N PHE A 8 -11.16 4.74 6.26
CA PHE A 8 -10.73 3.35 6.24
C PHE A 8 -11.87 2.34 6.49
N GLY A 9 -13.09 2.74 6.24
CA GLY A 9 -14.25 1.86 6.34
C GLY A 9 -14.94 1.91 7.70
N LYS A 10 -15.93 1.03 7.88
CA LYS A 10 -16.85 1.08 9.04
C LYS A 10 -16.17 0.90 10.40
N ASN A 11 -14.96 0.32 10.41
CA ASN A 11 -14.16 0.12 11.62
C ASN A 11 -13.17 1.27 11.90
N ASP A 12 -13.15 2.31 11.06
CA ASP A 12 -12.33 3.50 11.29
C ASP A 12 -12.78 4.22 12.57
N LYS A 13 -11.82 4.63 13.38
CA LYS A 13 -12.08 5.45 14.59
C LYS A 13 -12.68 6.82 14.23
N ILE A 14 -12.37 7.35 13.05
CA ILE A 14 -12.97 8.56 12.50
C ILE A 14 -14.23 8.15 11.75
N THR A 15 -15.39 8.46 12.33
CA THR A 15 -16.70 8.09 11.76
C THR A 15 -17.15 9.05 10.66
N LEU A 16 -18.03 8.59 9.77
CA LEU A 16 -18.63 9.45 8.76
C LEU A 16 -19.39 10.65 9.37
N ALA A 17 -20.01 10.46 10.55
CA ALA A 17 -20.66 11.55 11.27
C ALA A 17 -19.67 12.66 11.68
N MET A 18 -18.48 12.30 12.18
CA MET A 18 -17.41 13.27 12.50
C MET A 18 -16.94 14.01 11.25
N LEU A 19 -16.77 13.29 10.15
CA LEU A 19 -16.36 13.90 8.88
C LEU A 19 -17.40 14.89 8.34
N LYS A 20 -18.68 14.55 8.49
CA LYS A 20 -19.77 15.46 8.13
C LYS A 20 -19.74 16.75 8.95
N GLN A 21 -19.46 16.67 10.26
CA GLN A 21 -19.40 17.84 11.15
C GLN A 21 -18.32 18.85 10.72
N ILE A 22 -17.20 18.39 10.20
CA ILE A 22 -16.12 19.27 9.72
C ILE A 22 -16.29 19.68 8.25
N GLY A 23 -17.42 19.33 7.64
CA GLY A 23 -17.80 19.77 6.30
C GLY A 23 -17.16 18.99 5.17
N VAL A 24 -16.80 17.74 5.37
CA VAL A 24 -16.40 16.83 4.29
C VAL A 24 -17.60 16.55 3.39
N GLU A 25 -17.36 16.56 2.08
CA GLU A 25 -18.38 16.39 1.02
C GLU A 25 -18.22 15.06 0.29
N GLY A 26 -16.97 14.59 0.18
CA GLY A 26 -16.63 13.36 -0.52
C GLY A 26 -15.71 12.44 0.28
N ILE A 27 -15.92 11.14 0.11
CA ILE A 27 -15.15 10.09 0.76
C ILE A 27 -14.21 9.44 -0.24
N VAL A 28 -12.96 9.26 0.19
CA VAL A 28 -11.93 8.49 -0.49
C VAL A 28 -11.77 7.19 0.29
N THR A 29 -12.16 6.06 -0.29
CA THR A 29 -12.13 4.75 0.39
C THR A 29 -12.08 3.59 -0.58
N ALA A 30 -12.06 2.36 -0.06
CA ALA A 30 -12.05 1.11 -0.81
C ALA A 30 -12.94 0.05 -0.13
N LEU A 31 -13.21 -1.06 -0.81
CA LEU A 31 -13.81 -2.24 -0.21
C LEU A 31 -12.69 -3.07 0.49
N HIS A 32 -12.44 -2.76 1.77
CA HIS A 32 -11.37 -3.38 2.55
C HIS A 32 -11.66 -4.83 2.96
N ASP A 33 -12.90 -5.29 2.81
CA ASP A 33 -13.39 -6.62 3.17
C ASP A 33 -13.44 -7.60 1.98
N VAL A 34 -13.09 -7.16 0.78
CA VAL A 34 -13.01 -8.02 -0.40
C VAL A 34 -11.59 -8.56 -0.51
N PRO A 35 -11.41 -9.91 -0.55
CA PRO A 35 -10.10 -10.51 -0.72
C PRO A 35 -9.41 -10.07 -2.01
N LEU A 36 -8.06 -10.06 -1.98
CA LEU A 36 -7.27 -9.77 -3.17
C LEU A 36 -7.55 -10.78 -4.29
N GLY A 37 -7.66 -10.27 -5.52
CA GLY A 37 -7.91 -11.11 -6.69
C GLY A 37 -9.36 -11.53 -6.88
N GLU A 38 -10.28 -11.01 -6.07
CA GLU A 38 -11.72 -11.19 -6.24
C GLU A 38 -12.38 -9.99 -6.89
N VAL A 39 -13.48 -10.24 -7.62
CA VAL A 39 -14.28 -9.17 -8.22
C VAL A 39 -14.99 -8.36 -7.14
N TRP A 40 -14.89 -7.04 -7.24
CA TRP A 40 -15.77 -6.13 -6.50
C TRP A 40 -17.15 -6.14 -7.14
N THR A 41 -18.10 -6.83 -6.50
CA THR A 41 -19.46 -6.97 -7.03
C THR A 41 -20.23 -5.65 -6.93
N ARG A 42 -21.16 -5.43 -7.84
CA ARG A 42 -22.03 -4.24 -7.80
C ARG A 42 -22.79 -4.11 -6.49
N GLU A 43 -23.22 -5.22 -5.91
CA GLU A 43 -23.92 -5.25 -4.63
C GLU A 43 -23.06 -4.65 -3.50
N LYS A 44 -21.82 -5.15 -3.31
CA LYS A 44 -20.89 -4.64 -2.29
C LYS A 44 -20.55 -3.17 -2.51
N ILE A 45 -20.33 -2.76 -3.77
CA ILE A 45 -20.05 -1.36 -4.12
C ILE A 45 -21.26 -0.49 -3.76
N LYS A 46 -22.46 -0.90 -4.15
CA LYS A 46 -23.70 -0.20 -3.87
C LYS A 46 -23.94 -0.05 -2.37
N ASP A 47 -23.76 -1.12 -1.60
CA ASP A 47 -23.96 -1.12 -0.15
C ASP A 47 -23.07 -0.09 0.55
N LEU A 48 -21.79 -0.02 0.16
CA LEU A 48 -20.87 0.97 0.73
C LEU A 48 -21.19 2.38 0.26
N ARG A 49 -21.53 2.56 -1.02
CA ARG A 49 -21.93 3.85 -1.58
C ARG A 49 -23.17 4.39 -0.86
N GLU A 50 -24.24 3.59 -0.74
CA GLU A 50 -25.48 4.00 -0.06
C GLU A 50 -25.24 4.29 1.43
N TYR A 51 -24.37 3.52 2.09
CA TYR A 51 -23.98 3.82 3.45
C TYR A 51 -23.30 5.20 3.58
N ILE A 52 -22.40 5.56 2.69
CA ILE A 52 -21.76 6.89 2.66
C ILE A 52 -22.79 7.98 2.36
N GLU A 53 -23.66 7.75 1.39
CA GLU A 53 -24.73 8.68 0.98
C GLU A 53 -25.74 8.94 2.10
N SER A 54 -25.99 7.96 2.98
CA SER A 54 -26.87 8.13 4.13
C SER A 54 -26.40 9.20 5.13
N TYR A 55 -25.10 9.55 5.10
CA TYR A 55 -24.52 10.66 5.86
C TYR A 55 -24.47 11.99 5.05
N GLY A 56 -25.08 12.03 3.87
CA GLY A 56 -25.09 13.20 3.00
C GLY A 56 -23.71 13.54 2.39
N MET A 57 -22.88 12.53 2.16
CA MET A 57 -21.62 12.59 1.44
C MET A 57 -21.66 11.65 0.23
N ARG A 58 -20.70 11.75 -0.67
CA ARG A 58 -20.58 10.81 -1.79
C ARG A 58 -19.29 10.00 -1.72
N TRP A 59 -19.28 8.82 -2.31
CA TRP A 59 -18.02 8.10 -2.56
C TRP A 59 -17.35 8.70 -3.80
N SER A 60 -16.36 9.57 -3.60
CA SER A 60 -15.77 10.37 -4.66
C SER A 60 -14.62 9.67 -5.37
N VAL A 61 -13.82 8.92 -4.63
CA VAL A 61 -12.61 8.27 -5.13
C VAL A 61 -12.46 6.89 -4.49
N VAL A 62 -12.16 5.90 -5.33
CA VAL A 62 -11.61 4.63 -4.85
C VAL A 62 -10.12 4.77 -4.64
N GLU A 63 -9.65 4.53 -3.44
CA GLU A 63 -8.23 4.45 -3.16
C GLU A 63 -7.95 3.30 -2.16
N SER A 64 -7.48 2.19 -2.68
CA SER A 64 -7.20 1.87 -4.08
C SER A 64 -7.93 0.60 -4.50
N LEU A 65 -8.13 0.40 -5.79
CA LEU A 65 -8.48 -0.92 -6.31
C LEU A 65 -7.16 -1.72 -6.40
N PRO A 66 -7.03 -2.83 -5.66
CA PRO A 66 -5.76 -3.54 -5.55
C PRO A 66 -5.31 -4.18 -6.86
N VAL A 67 -4.03 -4.00 -7.21
CA VAL A 67 -3.37 -4.75 -8.28
C VAL A 67 -2.60 -5.90 -7.64
N VAL A 68 -3.03 -7.14 -7.90
CA VAL A 68 -2.41 -8.33 -7.31
C VAL A 68 -0.98 -8.57 -7.81
N GLU A 69 -0.16 -9.26 -7.01
CA GLU A 69 1.26 -9.47 -7.30
C GLU A 69 1.50 -10.17 -8.64
N THR A 70 0.68 -11.16 -9.00
CA THR A 70 0.82 -11.89 -10.27
C THR A 70 0.72 -10.98 -11.49
N ILE A 71 -0.04 -9.89 -11.44
CA ILE A 71 -0.06 -8.86 -12.50
C ILE A 71 1.27 -8.13 -12.53
N LYS A 72 1.85 -7.82 -11.37
CA LYS A 72 3.06 -7.02 -11.25
C LYS A 72 4.30 -7.77 -11.72
N TYR A 73 4.46 -9.04 -11.30
CA TYR A 73 5.59 -9.85 -11.75
C TYR A 73 5.36 -10.56 -13.10
N GLY A 74 4.13 -10.56 -13.64
CA GLY A 74 3.80 -11.19 -14.91
C GLY A 74 3.61 -12.70 -14.80
N GLY A 75 2.95 -13.16 -13.73
CA GLY A 75 2.70 -14.57 -13.46
C GLY A 75 1.73 -15.25 -14.44
N PRO A 76 1.54 -16.57 -14.29
CA PRO A 76 0.80 -17.38 -15.27
C PRO A 76 -0.70 -17.05 -15.33
N ASP A 77 -1.29 -16.57 -14.25
CA ASP A 77 -2.71 -16.18 -14.13
C ASP A 77 -2.94 -14.67 -14.33
N ARG A 78 -1.90 -13.94 -14.75
CA ARG A 78 -1.93 -12.48 -14.92
C ARG A 78 -3.14 -12.01 -15.71
N ASP A 79 -3.44 -12.65 -16.85
CA ASP A 79 -4.50 -12.20 -17.75
C ASP A 79 -5.89 -12.44 -17.13
N GLN A 80 -6.06 -13.55 -16.40
CA GLN A 80 -7.27 -13.79 -15.63
C GLN A 80 -7.48 -12.72 -14.56
N GLN A 81 -6.43 -12.35 -13.84
CA GLN A 81 -6.49 -11.32 -12.80
C GLN A 81 -6.74 -9.92 -13.39
N ILE A 82 -6.26 -9.65 -14.60
CA ILE A 82 -6.60 -8.41 -15.32
C ILE A 82 -8.09 -8.37 -15.68
N GLU A 83 -8.70 -9.50 -16.09
CA GLU A 83 -10.16 -9.52 -16.36
C GLU A 83 -10.99 -9.28 -15.09
N ILE A 84 -10.60 -9.87 -13.94
CA ILE A 84 -11.23 -9.60 -12.63
C ILE A 84 -11.12 -8.11 -12.28
N TYR A 85 -9.96 -7.52 -12.48
CA TYR A 85 -9.74 -6.09 -12.25
C TYR A 85 -10.66 -5.23 -13.15
N LYS A 86 -10.75 -5.57 -14.44
CA LYS A 86 -11.62 -4.88 -15.41
C LYS A 86 -13.10 -4.99 -15.06
N GLU A 87 -13.54 -6.16 -14.57
CA GLU A 87 -14.91 -6.34 -14.13
C GLU A 87 -15.21 -5.45 -12.92
N SER A 88 -14.31 -5.39 -11.95
CA SER A 88 -14.44 -4.48 -10.81
C SER A 88 -14.54 -3.02 -11.23
N LEU A 89 -13.76 -2.59 -12.24
CA LEU A 89 -13.86 -1.24 -12.80
C LEU A 89 -15.20 -0.96 -13.47
N ARG A 90 -15.74 -1.93 -14.24
CA ARG A 90 -17.08 -1.81 -14.86
C ARG A 90 -18.17 -1.69 -13.79
N ASN A 91 -18.06 -2.48 -12.72
CA ASN A 91 -19.00 -2.45 -11.61
C ASN A 91 -18.97 -1.10 -10.87
N LEU A 92 -17.77 -0.56 -10.62
CA LEU A 92 -17.61 0.78 -10.03
C LEU A 92 -18.22 1.87 -10.92
N SER A 93 -17.93 1.82 -12.22
CA SER A 93 -18.49 2.77 -13.19
C SER A 93 -20.02 2.69 -13.25
N ALA A 94 -20.59 1.48 -13.23
CA ALA A 94 -22.05 1.27 -13.21
C ALA A 94 -22.73 1.81 -11.95
N GLU A 95 -21.98 1.93 -10.84
CA GLU A 95 -22.46 2.56 -9.59
C GLU A 95 -22.07 4.05 -9.50
N GLY A 96 -21.62 4.67 -10.61
CA GLY A 96 -21.33 6.10 -10.70
C GLY A 96 -20.00 6.53 -10.09
N ILE A 97 -19.09 5.61 -9.80
CA ILE A 97 -17.77 5.91 -9.24
C ILE A 97 -16.74 5.86 -10.37
N HIS A 98 -16.22 7.02 -10.76
CA HIS A 98 -15.40 7.17 -11.97
C HIS A 98 -13.92 7.53 -11.70
N THR A 99 -13.56 7.80 -10.45
CA THR A 99 -12.18 8.10 -10.07
C THR A 99 -11.62 6.96 -9.25
N ILE A 100 -10.70 6.21 -9.84
CA ILE A 100 -10.10 5.02 -9.23
C ILE A 100 -8.58 5.16 -9.25
N CYS A 101 -7.98 5.12 -8.08
CA CYS A 101 -6.53 5.01 -7.90
C CYS A 101 -6.10 3.55 -7.85
N TYR A 102 -4.90 3.27 -8.32
CA TYR A 102 -4.24 1.99 -8.15
C TYR A 102 -2.75 2.19 -7.89
N ASN A 103 -2.15 1.25 -7.21
CA ASN A 103 -0.72 1.21 -6.93
C ASN A 103 -0.09 0.01 -7.66
N PHE A 104 1.06 0.24 -8.30
CA PHE A 104 1.85 -0.80 -8.96
C PHE A 104 3.22 -0.90 -8.27
N MET A 105 3.19 -1.25 -6.99
CA MET A 105 4.37 -1.36 -6.12
C MET A 105 4.59 -2.83 -5.77
N PRO A 106 5.75 -3.41 -6.12
CA PRO A 106 6.06 -4.81 -5.81
C PRO A 106 6.16 -5.04 -4.31
N VAL A 107 5.48 -6.06 -3.81
CA VAL A 107 5.50 -6.57 -2.43
C VAL A 107 5.06 -5.55 -1.39
N LEU A 108 5.80 -4.46 -1.24
CA LEU A 108 5.47 -3.35 -0.34
C LEU A 108 4.90 -2.18 -1.11
N ASP A 109 3.82 -1.63 -0.58
CA ASP A 109 3.33 -0.30 -0.89
C ASP A 109 4.05 0.72 0.03
N TRP A 110 3.46 1.86 0.34
CA TRP A 110 4.08 2.87 1.19
C TRP A 110 4.52 2.28 2.53
N ALA A 111 5.82 2.26 2.80
CA ALA A 111 6.36 1.81 4.08
C ALA A 111 6.45 2.96 5.09
N ARG A 112 6.30 2.62 6.36
CA ARG A 112 6.53 3.50 7.49
C ARG A 112 7.27 2.71 8.58
N THR A 113 8.29 3.35 9.16
CA THR A 113 9.07 2.73 10.24
C THR A 113 8.53 3.10 11.62
N ASP A 114 7.87 4.27 11.72
CA ASP A 114 7.19 4.73 12.94
C ASP A 114 5.79 5.28 12.58
N LEU A 115 4.77 4.81 13.29
CA LEU A 115 3.37 5.20 13.05
C LEU A 115 2.90 6.32 13.98
N LEU A 116 3.67 6.65 15.02
CA LEU A 116 3.34 7.65 16.04
C LEU A 116 4.54 8.56 16.34
N HIS A 117 5.33 8.90 15.32
CA HIS A 117 6.49 9.76 15.48
C HIS A 117 6.12 11.10 16.10
N ALA A 118 6.71 11.37 17.26
CA ALA A 118 6.43 12.60 18.00
C ALA A 118 7.15 13.80 17.40
N ASN A 119 6.42 14.86 17.13
CA ASN A 119 6.98 16.14 16.68
C ASN A 119 7.21 17.08 17.85
N PRO A 120 8.14 18.05 17.73
CA PRO A 120 8.43 19.04 18.77
C PRO A 120 7.23 19.89 19.21
N ASN A 121 6.22 20.04 18.35
CA ASN A 121 4.98 20.77 18.67
C ASN A 121 3.92 19.92 19.40
N GLY A 122 4.25 18.69 19.81
CA GLY A 122 3.36 17.76 20.51
C GLY A 122 2.39 16.99 19.59
N SER A 123 2.44 17.20 18.28
CA SER A 123 1.69 16.35 17.34
C SER A 123 2.43 15.05 17.05
N SER A 124 1.75 14.08 16.44
CA SER A 124 2.39 12.88 15.89
C SER A 124 2.06 12.71 14.41
N ASN A 125 2.94 12.01 13.71
CA ASN A 125 2.73 11.66 12.30
C ASN A 125 3.35 10.31 11.95
N LEU A 126 2.97 9.80 10.79
CA LEU A 126 3.65 8.67 10.16
C LEU A 126 5.06 9.09 9.71
N PHE A 127 6.06 8.28 10.01
CA PHE A 127 7.46 8.59 9.71
C PHE A 127 8.15 7.42 9.00
N PHE A 128 9.08 7.74 8.11
CA PHE A 128 9.93 6.78 7.43
C PHE A 128 11.41 7.13 7.64
N SER A 129 12.16 6.21 8.20
CA SER A 129 13.60 6.30 8.37
C SER A 129 14.31 5.36 7.41
N TYR A 130 15.16 5.87 6.54
CA TYR A 130 16.00 5.03 5.68
C TYR A 130 16.92 4.12 6.48
N ALA A 131 17.46 4.59 7.59
CA ALA A 131 18.33 3.79 8.46
C ALA A 131 17.58 2.61 9.09
N GLU A 132 16.37 2.84 9.62
CA GLU A 132 15.55 1.77 10.19
C GLU A 132 15.08 0.79 9.12
N PHE A 133 14.74 1.28 7.93
CA PHE A 133 14.34 0.41 6.83
C PHE A 133 15.52 -0.42 6.30
N ALA A 134 16.73 0.15 6.19
CA ALA A 134 17.94 -0.58 5.85
C ALA A 134 18.30 -1.62 6.93
N TYR A 135 18.16 -1.25 8.21
CA TYR A 135 18.31 -2.18 9.32
C TYR A 135 17.33 -3.35 9.20
N PHE A 136 16.03 -3.07 8.97
CA PHE A 136 15.02 -4.10 8.75
C PHE A 136 15.42 -5.05 7.61
N ASP A 137 15.82 -4.50 6.45
CA ASP A 137 16.16 -5.27 5.26
C ASP A 137 17.40 -6.16 5.46
N ILE A 138 18.44 -5.64 6.14
CA ILE A 138 19.73 -6.33 6.34
C ILE A 138 19.67 -7.31 7.51
N TYR A 139 19.13 -6.90 8.65
CA TYR A 139 19.28 -7.63 9.90
C TYR A 139 18.06 -8.44 10.31
N ILE A 140 16.86 -7.98 9.97
CA ILE A 140 15.60 -8.66 10.30
C ILE A 140 15.16 -9.55 9.15
N LEU A 141 14.91 -8.96 7.98
CA LEU A 141 14.49 -9.69 6.77
C LEU A 141 15.64 -10.53 6.18
N LYS A 142 16.89 -10.08 6.33
CA LYS A 142 18.10 -10.75 5.83
C LYS A 142 18.03 -11.03 4.33
N ARG A 143 17.49 -10.08 3.57
CA ARG A 143 17.35 -10.20 2.11
C ARG A 143 18.74 -10.37 1.48
N GLN A 144 18.86 -11.34 0.59
CA GLN A 144 20.12 -11.57 -0.12
C GLN A 144 20.52 -10.33 -0.94
N GLY A 145 21.77 -9.88 -0.81
CA GLY A 145 22.31 -8.70 -1.50
C GLY A 145 21.89 -7.35 -0.90
N ALA A 146 21.08 -7.32 0.16
CA ALA A 146 20.60 -6.08 0.76
C ALA A 146 21.76 -5.16 1.18
N ARG A 147 22.79 -5.72 1.85
CA ARG A 147 23.93 -4.93 2.34
C ARG A 147 24.70 -4.25 1.21
N GLU A 148 24.94 -4.96 0.12
CA GLU A 148 25.62 -4.44 -1.07
C GLU A 148 24.80 -3.38 -1.79
N GLU A 149 23.48 -3.52 -1.80
CA GLU A 149 22.58 -2.53 -2.39
C GLU A 149 22.54 -1.25 -1.54
N TRP A 150 22.42 -1.40 -0.21
CA TRP A 150 22.44 -0.25 0.70
C TRP A 150 23.79 0.46 0.73
N ALA A 151 24.90 -0.25 0.50
CA ALA A 151 26.23 0.37 0.36
C ALA A 151 26.33 1.28 -0.87
N ARG A 152 25.51 1.06 -1.90
CA ARG A 152 25.44 1.87 -3.12
C ARG A 152 24.32 2.89 -3.11
N PHE A 153 23.49 2.88 -2.06
CA PHE A 153 22.35 3.79 -1.97
C PHE A 153 22.81 5.23 -1.86
N GLN A 154 22.18 6.10 -2.65
CA GLN A 154 22.43 7.54 -2.59
C GLN A 154 21.08 8.25 -2.46
N PHE A 155 21.03 9.21 -1.56
CA PHE A 155 19.87 10.07 -1.45
C PHE A 155 19.64 10.87 -2.73
N PRO A 156 18.37 11.20 -3.05
CA PRO A 156 18.09 12.21 -4.08
C PRO A 156 18.80 13.53 -3.77
N ALA A 157 19.15 14.25 -4.82
CA ALA A 157 19.81 15.56 -4.68
C ALA A 157 19.03 16.49 -3.73
N GLY A 158 19.72 17.12 -2.80
CA GLY A 158 19.14 18.00 -1.79
C GLY A 158 18.50 17.30 -0.59
N VAL A 159 18.56 15.98 -0.52
CA VAL A 159 18.04 15.21 0.60
C VAL A 159 19.18 14.40 1.23
N GLY A 160 19.35 14.48 2.56
CA GLY A 160 20.27 13.63 3.29
C GLY A 160 21.75 13.77 2.93
N GLU A 161 22.20 14.97 2.52
CA GLU A 161 23.59 15.24 2.16
C GLU A 161 24.54 14.83 3.30
N GLY A 162 25.59 14.09 2.95
CA GLY A 162 26.59 13.61 3.90
C GLY A 162 26.17 12.43 4.78
N ARG A 163 24.96 11.90 4.62
CA ARG A 163 24.49 10.71 5.34
C ARG A 163 24.92 9.43 4.66
N ASN A 164 25.30 8.43 5.47
CA ASN A 164 25.55 7.06 5.03
C ASN A 164 24.53 6.12 5.70
N VAL A 165 23.52 5.71 4.94
CA VAL A 165 22.42 4.88 5.45
C VAL A 165 22.89 3.54 6.00
N LEU A 166 23.93 2.94 5.37
CA LEU A 166 24.46 1.67 5.84
C LEU A 166 25.16 1.80 7.20
N GLU A 167 25.97 2.84 7.39
CA GLU A 167 26.63 3.11 8.68
C GLU A 167 25.59 3.42 9.77
N GLU A 168 24.53 4.16 9.44
CA GLU A 168 23.42 4.44 10.35
C GLU A 168 22.68 3.14 10.74
N ALA A 169 22.41 2.25 9.80
CA ALA A 169 21.79 0.94 10.05
C ALA A 169 22.69 0.04 10.92
N ASP A 170 24.02 0.03 10.65
CA ASP A 170 24.99 -0.71 11.45
C ASP A 170 25.11 -0.16 12.88
N ALA A 171 24.92 1.14 13.06
CA ALA A 171 24.86 1.75 14.38
C ALA A 171 23.57 1.34 15.13
N LEU A 172 22.41 1.31 14.45
CA LEU A 172 21.16 0.81 15.01
C LEU A 172 21.27 -0.65 15.47
N ALA A 173 21.97 -1.51 14.72
CA ALA A 173 22.15 -2.91 15.06
C ALA A 173 22.80 -3.14 16.43
N LYS A 174 23.51 -2.14 16.97
CA LYS A 174 24.14 -2.21 18.32
C LYS A 174 23.18 -1.88 19.44
N THR A 175 22.03 -1.27 19.15
CA THR A 175 21.09 -0.72 20.14
C THR A 175 19.66 -1.25 20.00
N MET A 176 19.38 -2.00 18.93
CA MET A 176 18.09 -2.64 18.74
C MET A 176 17.89 -3.79 19.72
N THR A 177 16.65 -3.98 20.14
CA THR A 177 16.23 -5.07 21.03
C THR A 177 15.17 -5.91 20.32
N PRO A 178 14.89 -7.15 20.76
CA PRO A 178 13.84 -7.97 20.18
C PRO A 178 12.47 -7.28 20.12
N GLU A 179 12.15 -6.47 21.13
CA GLU A 179 10.88 -5.72 21.18
C GLU A 179 10.82 -4.62 20.11
N LYS A 180 11.95 -3.92 19.89
CA LYS A 180 12.06 -2.91 18.84
C LYS A 180 12.04 -3.55 17.44
N ASP A 181 12.69 -4.70 17.28
CA ASP A 181 12.64 -5.47 16.04
C ASP A 181 11.21 -5.90 15.71
N HIS A 182 10.49 -6.44 16.71
CA HIS A 182 9.09 -6.79 16.56
C HIS A 182 8.24 -5.57 16.18
N GLN A 183 8.41 -4.44 16.88
CA GLN A 183 7.69 -3.21 16.56
C GLN A 183 7.97 -2.71 15.15
N LEU A 184 9.20 -2.84 14.67
CA LEU A 184 9.59 -2.42 13.33
C LEU A 184 8.95 -3.32 12.26
N VAL A 185 8.93 -4.65 12.49
CA VAL A 185 8.19 -5.60 11.62
C VAL A 185 6.70 -5.26 11.59
N GLU A 186 6.09 -5.05 12.75
CA GLU A 186 4.69 -4.65 12.86
C GLU A 186 4.40 -3.37 12.06
N ASN A 187 5.24 -2.35 12.20
CA ASN A 187 5.03 -1.08 11.51
C ASN A 187 5.20 -1.21 9.98
N ILE A 188 6.30 -1.84 9.53
CA ILE A 188 6.62 -1.92 8.10
C ILE A 188 5.74 -2.92 7.38
N VAL A 189 5.54 -4.12 7.95
CA VAL A 189 4.93 -5.25 7.24
C VAL A 189 3.44 -5.36 7.52
N ILE A 190 3.04 -5.40 8.81
CA ILE A 190 1.66 -5.73 9.16
C ILE A 190 0.76 -4.50 9.07
N LYS A 191 1.04 -3.46 9.87
CA LYS A 191 0.13 -2.34 10.03
C LYS A 191 0.06 -1.45 8.80
N THR A 192 1.20 -1.15 8.18
CA THR A 192 1.19 -0.31 6.98
C THR A 192 0.64 -1.07 5.78
N GLN A 193 1.07 -2.31 5.55
CA GLN A 193 0.68 -3.06 4.36
C GLN A 193 -0.74 -3.63 4.45
N GLY A 194 -1.24 -3.93 5.64
CA GLY A 194 -2.61 -4.40 5.84
C GLY A 194 -3.67 -3.46 5.26
N PHE A 195 -3.39 -2.15 5.22
CA PHE A 195 -4.28 -1.15 4.64
C PHE A 195 -4.05 -0.89 3.14
N VAL A 196 -2.84 -1.06 2.66
CA VAL A 196 -2.43 -0.50 1.34
C VAL A 196 -2.33 -1.59 0.29
N SER A 197 -1.59 -2.66 0.57
CA SER A 197 -1.35 -3.73 -0.40
C SER A 197 -2.28 -4.92 -0.24
N GLY A 198 -2.75 -5.18 0.97
CA GLY A 198 -3.54 -6.36 1.32
C GLY A 198 -2.76 -7.69 1.30
N ASN A 199 -1.44 -7.64 1.03
CA ASN A 199 -0.59 -8.82 1.01
C ASN A 199 -0.36 -9.40 2.41
N PHE A 200 -0.44 -8.56 3.45
CA PHE A 200 -0.23 -8.90 4.85
C PHE A 200 -1.45 -8.53 5.67
N LYS A 201 -1.72 -9.28 6.74
CA LYS A 201 -2.88 -9.07 7.60
C LYS A 201 -2.48 -9.08 9.07
N GLU A 202 -3.23 -8.36 9.88
CA GLU A 202 -3.12 -8.47 11.34
C GLU A 202 -3.44 -9.91 11.77
N GLY A 203 -2.53 -10.53 12.55
CA GLY A 203 -2.61 -11.91 12.97
C GLY A 203 -1.86 -12.92 12.08
N ASP A 204 -1.16 -12.48 11.03
CA ASP A 204 -0.26 -13.36 10.29
C ASP A 204 0.84 -13.89 11.22
N GLU A 205 0.93 -15.22 11.35
CA GLU A 205 1.89 -15.87 12.28
C GLU A 205 3.35 -15.77 11.80
N HIS A 206 3.55 -15.73 10.47
CA HIS A 206 4.87 -15.77 9.83
C HIS A 206 5.05 -14.69 8.74
N PRO A 207 4.91 -13.39 9.07
CA PRO A 207 4.92 -12.33 8.06
C PRO A 207 6.24 -12.22 7.29
N LEU A 208 7.38 -12.54 7.90
CA LEU A 208 8.67 -12.51 7.20
C LEU A 208 8.85 -13.65 6.22
N GLU A 209 8.32 -14.84 6.51
CA GLU A 209 8.30 -15.97 5.57
C GLU A 209 7.43 -15.65 4.36
N LEU A 210 6.24 -15.09 4.57
CA LEU A 210 5.39 -14.61 3.50
C LEU A 210 6.08 -13.53 2.67
N PHE A 211 6.80 -12.63 3.33
CA PHE A 211 7.58 -11.59 2.64
C PHE A 211 8.63 -12.20 1.71
N HIS A 212 9.40 -13.19 2.18
CA HIS A 212 10.37 -13.90 1.36
C HIS A 212 9.71 -14.63 0.19
N GLN A 213 8.56 -15.28 0.40
CA GLN A 213 7.82 -15.94 -0.67
C GLN A 213 7.36 -14.94 -1.75
N LEU A 214 6.87 -13.77 -1.34
CA LEU A 214 6.48 -12.72 -2.28
C LEU A 214 7.68 -12.17 -3.04
N LEU A 215 8.82 -11.95 -2.38
CA LEU A 215 10.05 -11.51 -3.04
C LEU A 215 10.55 -12.53 -4.06
N ALA A 216 10.49 -13.83 -3.77
CA ALA A 216 10.94 -14.89 -4.67
C ALA A 216 10.19 -14.87 -6.03
N ASN A 217 8.95 -14.38 -6.09
CA ASN A 217 8.23 -14.20 -7.35
C ASN A 217 8.89 -13.16 -8.27
N TYR A 218 9.77 -12.32 -7.74
CA TYR A 218 10.47 -11.28 -8.49
C TYR A 218 11.90 -11.67 -8.85
N ASP A 219 12.33 -12.89 -8.56
CA ASP A 219 13.66 -13.38 -8.95
C ASP A 219 13.85 -13.29 -10.48
N GLY A 220 14.92 -12.62 -10.90
CA GLY A 220 15.19 -12.36 -12.30
C GLY A 220 14.39 -11.24 -12.95
N ILE A 221 13.50 -10.58 -12.23
CA ILE A 221 12.72 -9.44 -12.73
C ILE A 221 13.43 -8.13 -12.39
N ASP A 222 14.06 -7.54 -13.38
CA ASP A 222 14.67 -6.22 -13.22
C ASP A 222 13.63 -5.09 -13.36
N LYS A 223 14.09 -3.85 -13.09
CA LYS A 223 13.23 -2.66 -13.21
C LYS A 223 12.67 -2.43 -14.61
N ASN A 224 13.32 -2.92 -15.67
CA ASN A 224 12.85 -2.76 -17.05
C ASN A 224 11.72 -3.75 -17.31
N GLN A 225 11.90 -5.01 -16.90
CA GLN A 225 10.84 -6.01 -16.98
C GLN A 225 9.62 -5.60 -16.16
N LEU A 226 9.81 -5.05 -14.96
CA LEU A 226 8.71 -4.55 -14.14
C LEU A 226 7.96 -3.40 -14.83
N ARG A 227 8.66 -2.49 -15.53
CA ARG A 227 8.03 -1.43 -16.33
C ARG A 227 7.26 -1.99 -17.51
N GLU A 228 7.75 -3.02 -18.19
CA GLU A 228 7.02 -3.68 -19.27
C GLU A 228 5.76 -4.39 -18.76
N ASN A 229 5.83 -5.04 -17.58
CA ASN A 229 4.66 -5.62 -16.93
C ASN A 229 3.61 -4.54 -16.58
N MET A 230 4.05 -3.38 -16.06
CA MET A 230 3.17 -2.24 -15.82
C MET A 230 2.54 -1.71 -17.12
N LYS A 231 3.32 -1.57 -18.19
CA LYS A 231 2.80 -1.16 -19.51
C LYS A 231 1.79 -2.17 -20.05
N TYR A 232 2.06 -3.46 -19.87
CA TYR A 232 1.13 -4.52 -20.27
C TYR A 232 -0.22 -4.35 -19.56
N PHE A 233 -0.20 -4.20 -18.23
CA PHE A 233 -1.39 -3.93 -17.45
C PHE A 233 -2.10 -2.64 -17.90
N GLN A 234 -1.37 -1.55 -18.13
CA GLN A 234 -1.94 -0.27 -18.56
C GLN A 234 -2.57 -0.29 -19.95
N ARG A 235 -2.13 -1.14 -20.89
CA ARG A 235 -2.76 -1.27 -22.20
C ARG A 235 -4.23 -1.68 -22.10
N TYR A 236 -4.57 -2.48 -21.10
CA TYR A 236 -5.97 -2.86 -20.83
C TYR A 236 -6.78 -1.73 -20.19
N HIS A 237 -6.14 -0.80 -19.47
CA HIS A 237 -6.80 0.40 -18.95
C HIS A 237 -7.21 1.41 -20.03
N ALA A 238 -6.45 1.53 -21.10
CA ALA A 238 -6.77 2.43 -22.21
C ALA A 238 -8.12 2.07 -22.86
N TYR A 239 -8.54 0.83 -22.76
CA TYR A 239 -9.86 0.36 -23.23
C TYR A 239 -11.02 0.91 -22.37
N LEU A 240 -10.80 1.15 -21.09
CA LEU A 240 -11.83 1.59 -20.14
C LEU A 240 -12.03 3.11 -20.09
N ARG A 241 -11.12 3.89 -20.68
CA ARG A 241 -11.32 5.34 -20.88
C ARG A 241 -12.40 5.69 -21.91
N ARG A 242 -13.04 4.69 -22.53
CA ARG A 242 -14.02 4.84 -23.61
C ARG A 242 -15.42 4.27 -23.25
N VAL A 243 -15.63 3.86 -22.02
CA VAL A 243 -16.92 3.35 -21.52
C VAL A 243 -17.55 4.36 -20.58
#